data_1555eafc298b96a0c29cb0eacae6ec69
#
_entry.id   1555eafc298b96a0c29cb0eacae6ec69
#
_cell.length_a   1.000
_cell.length_b   1.000
_cell.length_c   1.000
_cell.angle_alpha   90.00
_cell.angle_beta   90.00
_cell.angle_gamma   90.00
#
_symmetry.space_group_name_H-M   'P 1'
#
loop_
_entity.id
_entity.type
_entity.pdbx_description
1 polymer ?
#
loop_
_entity_poly.entity_id
_entity_poly.type
_entity_poly.pdbx_seq_one_letter_code
_entity_poly.pdbx_strand_id
1 'polypeptide(L)'
;MALPLLRIPGMPLTNQHQSFPSNTRRKATTAKAELGTAVARTGGAGYQSPSVDVPTHKVTVHDRQRGIVHEFVVPEDQYILHTAEAQNITLPFACRHGCCTSCAVRIKKGQIRQPEALGISAELRDKGYALLCVGFPTSDVEVETQDEDEVMSKATIIV
;
A
#
# COMPACT_ATOMS: atom_id res chain seq x y z
N MET A 1 25.74 21.56 50.94
CA MET A 1 26.38 20.36 50.37
C MET A 1 26.19 20.43 48.86
N ALA A 2 27.28 20.78 48.17
CA ALA A 2 27.26 21.01 46.70
C ALA A 2 27.75 19.73 46.00
N LEU A 3 26.97 19.23 45.05
CA LEU A 3 27.31 18.08 44.20
C LEU A 3 28.23 18.54 43.06
N PRO A 4 29.28 17.80 42.71
CA PRO A 4 30.21 18.18 41.63
C PRO A 4 29.61 17.81 40.26
N LEU A 5 29.68 18.80 39.33
CA LEU A 5 29.40 18.65 37.90
C LEU A 5 30.45 17.75 37.24
N LEU A 6 30.04 16.58 36.74
CA LEU A 6 30.88 15.74 35.90
C LEU A 6 31.01 16.36 34.49
N ARG A 7 32.23 16.79 34.20
CA ARG A 7 32.63 17.35 32.88
C ARG A 7 33.00 16.22 31.93
N ILE A 8 32.22 16.02 30.87
CA ILE A 8 32.51 15.04 29.81
C ILE A 8 33.52 15.65 28.85
N PRO A 9 34.68 15.03 28.57
CA PRO A 9 35.65 15.53 27.58
C PRO A 9 35.11 15.33 26.15
N GLY A 10 35.33 16.36 25.32
CA GLY A 10 34.81 16.46 23.95
C GLY A 10 35.35 15.41 23.00
N MET A 11 34.46 14.81 22.21
CA MET A 11 34.80 14.04 21.03
C MET A 11 34.99 15.00 19.82
N PRO A 12 36.06 14.82 19.02
CA PRO A 12 36.23 15.60 17.82
C PRO A 12 35.24 15.12 16.72
N LEU A 13 34.45 16.06 16.17
CA LEU A 13 33.64 15.88 14.98
C LEU A 13 34.57 15.75 13.75
N THR A 14 34.84 14.53 13.32
CA THR A 14 35.45 14.31 12.01
C THR A 14 34.37 14.33 10.95
N ASN A 15 34.27 15.45 10.24
CA ASN A 15 33.46 15.63 9.07
C ASN A 15 34.11 14.89 7.88
N GLN A 16 33.69 13.62 7.62
CA GLN A 16 34.09 12.92 6.40
C GLN A 16 33.17 13.29 5.26
N HIS A 17 33.58 14.27 4.48
CA HIS A 17 33.08 14.53 3.14
C HIS A 17 33.39 13.31 2.26
N GLN A 18 32.43 12.43 2.03
CA GLN A 18 32.50 11.43 0.98
C GLN A 18 32.09 12.09 -0.33
N SER A 19 33.09 12.44 -1.14
CA SER A 19 32.93 12.86 -2.52
C SER A 19 32.57 11.65 -3.39
N PHE A 20 31.36 11.67 -3.98
CA PHE A 20 30.97 10.71 -5.00
C PHE A 20 31.66 11.04 -6.34
N PRO A 21 32.21 10.02 -7.06
CA PRO A 21 32.83 10.27 -8.36
C PRO A 21 31.76 10.62 -9.39
N SER A 22 31.96 11.75 -10.08
CA SER A 22 31.17 12.21 -11.20
C SER A 22 31.24 11.21 -12.37
N ASN A 23 30.08 10.68 -12.75
CA ASN A 23 29.94 9.74 -13.85
C ASN A 23 30.17 10.44 -15.20
N THR A 24 31.15 9.95 -15.90
CA THR A 24 31.65 10.42 -17.20
C THR A 24 30.57 10.38 -18.28
N ARG A 25 30.32 11.53 -18.87
CA ARG A 25 29.44 11.81 -20.00
C ARG A 25 29.84 10.94 -21.21
N ARG A 26 29.09 9.89 -21.52
CA ARG A 26 29.24 9.13 -22.78
C ARG A 26 28.64 9.95 -23.92
N LYS A 27 29.49 10.25 -24.91
CA LYS A 27 29.11 10.93 -26.16
C LYS A 27 28.10 10.07 -26.92
N ALA A 28 26.95 10.66 -27.26
CA ALA A 28 25.99 10.10 -28.19
C ALA A 28 26.57 10.22 -29.61
N THR A 29 26.82 9.10 -30.25
CA THR A 29 27.08 9.03 -31.69
C THR A 29 25.76 9.08 -32.42
N THR A 30 25.56 10.13 -33.16
CA THR A 30 24.44 10.34 -34.07
C THR A 30 24.60 9.42 -35.28
N ALA A 31 23.82 8.36 -35.34
CA ALA A 31 23.67 7.58 -36.56
C ALA A 31 22.45 8.11 -37.32
N LYS A 32 22.73 8.77 -38.43
CA LYS A 32 21.79 9.24 -39.43
C LYS A 32 21.45 8.01 -40.30
N ALA A 33 20.22 7.53 -40.22
CA ALA A 33 19.74 6.51 -41.15
C ALA A 33 18.59 7.09 -41.96
N GLU A 34 18.76 6.97 -43.26
CA GLU A 34 17.93 7.54 -44.30
C GLU A 34 16.61 6.80 -44.50
N LEU A 35 15.67 7.60 -44.96
CA LEU A 35 14.36 7.33 -45.47
C LEU A 35 14.32 6.19 -46.49
N GLY A 36 13.59 5.14 -46.15
CA GLY A 36 13.20 4.09 -47.08
C GLY A 36 11.70 3.87 -47.03
N THR A 37 11.00 4.49 -48.00
CA THR A 37 9.57 4.30 -48.25
C THR A 37 9.35 2.87 -48.77
N ALA A 38 8.73 2.01 -48.00
CA ALA A 38 8.12 0.78 -48.49
C ALA A 38 6.74 0.59 -47.83
N VAL A 39 5.70 0.95 -48.58
CA VAL A 39 4.31 0.62 -48.28
C VAL A 39 4.12 -0.87 -48.57
N ALA A 40 4.06 -1.67 -47.53
CA ALA A 40 3.55 -3.03 -47.62
C ALA A 40 2.38 -3.14 -46.65
N ARG A 41 1.16 -3.03 -47.17
CA ARG A 41 -0.05 -3.44 -46.47
C ARG A 41 -0.05 -4.97 -46.40
N THR A 42 0.34 -5.52 -45.29
CA THR A 42 -0.02 -6.89 -44.92
C THR A 42 -0.78 -6.81 -43.61
N GLY A 43 -1.98 -7.43 -43.61
CA GLY A 43 -2.90 -7.44 -42.51
C GLY A 43 -2.23 -7.90 -41.21
N GLY A 44 -2.03 -6.97 -40.31
CA GLY A 44 -1.67 -7.24 -38.95
C GLY A 44 -2.88 -7.83 -38.25
N ALA A 45 -2.87 -9.15 -38.02
CA ALA A 45 -3.70 -9.75 -37.00
C ALA A 45 -3.33 -9.02 -35.69
N GLY A 46 -4.20 -8.12 -35.27
CA GLY A 46 -4.06 -7.47 -33.98
C GLY A 46 -4.02 -8.56 -32.91
N TYR A 47 -2.89 -8.71 -32.27
CA TYR A 47 -2.84 -9.34 -30.95
C TYR A 47 -3.66 -8.44 -30.01
N GLN A 48 -4.96 -8.66 -30.01
CA GLN A 48 -5.79 -8.28 -28.90
C GLN A 48 -5.32 -9.18 -27.75
N SER A 49 -4.51 -8.62 -26.87
CA SER A 49 -4.31 -9.22 -25.57
C SER A 49 -5.71 -9.47 -25.03
N PRO A 50 -6.05 -10.71 -24.61
CA PRO A 50 -7.33 -10.93 -23.97
C PRO A 50 -7.37 -9.93 -22.80
N SER A 51 -8.27 -8.96 -22.84
CA SER A 51 -8.63 -8.19 -21.67
C SER A 51 -9.21 -9.21 -20.71
N VAL A 52 -8.39 -9.65 -19.77
CA VAL A 52 -8.88 -10.41 -18.64
C VAL A 52 -9.80 -9.44 -17.93
N ASP A 53 -11.10 -9.62 -18.08
CA ASP A 53 -12.07 -8.87 -17.32
C ASP A 53 -11.89 -9.24 -15.85
N VAL A 54 -11.09 -8.43 -15.15
CA VAL A 54 -10.88 -8.61 -13.71
C VAL A 54 -12.21 -8.30 -13.01
N PRO A 55 -12.77 -9.22 -12.23
CA PRO A 55 -13.98 -8.96 -11.49
C PRO A 55 -13.80 -7.74 -10.58
N THR A 56 -14.83 -6.93 -10.46
CA THR A 56 -14.83 -5.76 -9.60
C THR A 56 -15.91 -5.90 -8.53
N HIS A 57 -15.60 -5.45 -7.32
CA HIS A 57 -16.49 -5.55 -6.17
C HIS A 57 -16.77 -4.17 -5.57
N LYS A 58 -18.00 -3.98 -5.10
CA LYS A 58 -18.37 -2.77 -4.36
C LYS A 58 -17.84 -2.87 -2.94
N VAL A 59 -17.08 -1.85 -2.53
CA VAL A 59 -16.56 -1.73 -1.17
C VAL A 59 -17.20 -0.54 -0.48
N THR A 60 -17.84 -0.79 0.67
CA THR A 60 -18.44 0.22 1.52
C THR A 60 -17.64 0.30 2.82
N VAL A 61 -17.04 1.45 3.10
CA VAL A 61 -16.23 1.69 4.30
C VAL A 61 -16.93 2.69 5.21
N HIS A 62 -17.32 2.26 6.40
CA HIS A 62 -17.81 3.13 7.47
C HIS A 62 -16.62 3.66 8.25
N ASP A 63 -16.26 4.92 8.04
CA ASP A 63 -15.24 5.60 8.83
C ASP A 63 -15.83 6.09 10.14
N ARG A 64 -15.55 5.36 11.23
CA ARG A 64 -16.07 5.67 12.57
C ARG A 64 -15.53 6.99 13.12
N GLN A 65 -14.27 7.32 12.83
CA GLN A 65 -13.62 8.51 13.39
C GLN A 65 -14.19 9.79 12.78
N ARG A 66 -14.55 9.75 11.49
CA ARG A 66 -15.08 10.90 10.77
C ARG A 66 -16.61 10.88 10.64
N GLY A 67 -17.25 9.75 10.91
CA GLY A 67 -18.68 9.55 10.72
C GLY A 67 -19.11 9.58 9.25
N ILE A 68 -18.21 9.22 8.33
CA ILE A 68 -18.42 9.24 6.88
C ILE A 68 -18.49 7.81 6.34
N VAL A 69 -19.34 7.60 5.35
CA VAL A 69 -19.42 6.34 4.62
C VAL A 69 -18.88 6.57 3.21
N HIS A 70 -17.87 5.77 2.84
CA HIS A 70 -17.29 5.79 1.51
C HIS A 70 -17.75 4.57 0.73
N GLU A 71 -18.20 4.76 -0.51
CA GLU A 71 -18.55 3.69 -1.44
C GLU A 71 -17.73 3.82 -2.71
N PHE A 72 -17.06 2.75 -3.12
CA PHE A 72 -16.24 2.73 -4.33
C PHE A 72 -16.11 1.30 -4.87
N VAL A 73 -15.63 1.19 -6.10
CA VAL A 73 -15.45 -0.10 -6.78
C VAL A 73 -13.97 -0.45 -6.81
N VAL A 74 -13.65 -1.69 -6.46
CA VAL A 74 -12.28 -2.21 -6.37
C VAL A 74 -12.15 -3.47 -7.24
N PRO A 75 -11.18 -3.54 -8.16
CA PRO A 75 -10.84 -4.78 -8.85
C PRO A 75 -10.32 -5.84 -7.86
N GLU A 76 -10.63 -7.11 -8.12
CA GLU A 76 -10.25 -8.23 -7.24
C GLU A 76 -8.73 -8.42 -7.13
N ASP A 77 -7.96 -7.91 -8.08
CA ASP A 77 -6.50 -7.97 -8.15
C ASP A 77 -5.80 -6.74 -7.54
N GLN A 78 -6.55 -5.79 -6.97
CA GLN A 78 -6.00 -4.57 -6.37
C GLN A 78 -6.30 -4.46 -4.88
N TYR A 79 -5.36 -3.83 -4.15
CA TYR A 79 -5.56 -3.51 -2.75
C TYR A 79 -6.66 -2.45 -2.56
N ILE A 80 -7.52 -2.67 -1.58
CA ILE A 80 -8.65 -1.76 -1.27
C ILE A 80 -8.15 -0.34 -0.96
N LEU A 81 -7.12 -0.20 -0.12
CA LEU A 81 -6.57 1.11 0.24
C LEU A 81 -6.00 1.85 -0.97
N HIS A 82 -5.23 1.15 -1.83
CA HIS A 82 -4.63 1.76 -3.02
C HIS A 82 -5.70 2.27 -4.00
N THR A 83 -6.75 1.49 -4.22
CA THR A 83 -7.86 1.88 -5.09
C THR A 83 -8.66 3.04 -4.51
N ALA A 84 -8.86 3.08 -3.17
CA ALA A 84 -9.50 4.22 -2.50
C ALA A 84 -8.71 5.51 -2.73
N GLU A 85 -7.40 5.49 -2.54
CA GLU A 85 -6.52 6.64 -2.76
C GLU A 85 -6.54 7.11 -4.23
N ALA A 86 -6.54 6.19 -5.19
CA ALA A 86 -6.67 6.51 -6.63
C ALA A 86 -7.99 7.21 -6.95
N GLN A 87 -9.03 6.98 -6.15
CA GLN A 87 -10.34 7.63 -6.26
C GLN A 87 -10.48 8.86 -5.33
N ASN A 88 -9.37 9.37 -4.79
CA ASN A 88 -9.32 10.52 -3.86
C ASN A 88 -10.11 10.30 -2.55
N ILE A 89 -10.23 9.04 -2.13
CA ILE A 89 -10.83 8.67 -0.84
C ILE A 89 -9.71 8.49 0.17
N THR A 90 -9.73 9.28 1.25
CA THR A 90 -8.75 9.20 2.32
C THR A 90 -9.25 8.27 3.42
N LEU A 91 -8.60 7.14 3.61
CA LEU A 91 -8.84 6.19 4.70
C LEU A 91 -7.66 6.21 5.69
N PRO A 92 -7.83 5.77 6.94
CA PRO A 92 -6.72 5.71 7.90
C PRO A 92 -5.69 4.64 7.48
N PHE A 93 -4.40 5.01 7.53
CA PHE A 93 -3.28 4.09 7.28
C PHE A 93 -1.97 4.64 7.85
N ALA A 94 -0.95 3.77 7.98
CA ALA A 94 0.41 4.16 8.32
C ALA A 94 1.47 3.40 7.48
N CYS A 95 1.65 2.09 7.69
CA CYS A 95 2.77 1.35 7.08
C CYS A 95 2.58 0.93 5.63
N ARG A 96 1.36 0.72 5.15
CA ARG A 96 1.00 0.20 3.81
C ARG A 96 1.51 -1.21 3.48
N HIS A 97 2.09 -1.92 4.44
CA HIS A 97 2.77 -3.21 4.25
C HIS A 97 2.16 -4.35 5.07
N GLY A 98 0.97 -4.13 5.64
CA GLY A 98 0.32 -5.17 6.44
C GLY A 98 0.95 -5.47 7.79
N CYS A 99 1.87 -4.62 8.29
CA CYS A 99 2.61 -4.85 9.54
C CYS A 99 2.04 -4.12 10.75
N CYS A 100 1.18 -3.13 10.56
CA CYS A 100 0.52 -2.36 11.63
C CYS A 100 -0.99 -2.50 11.54
N THR A 101 -1.70 -1.96 12.52
CA THR A 101 -3.16 -2.02 12.63
C THR A 101 -3.88 -0.72 12.30
N SER A 102 -3.16 0.34 11.87
CA SER A 102 -3.74 1.65 11.56
C SER A 102 -4.82 1.63 10.46
N CYS A 103 -4.74 0.67 9.51
CA CYS A 103 -5.75 0.48 8.48
C CYS A 103 -6.70 -0.68 8.78
N ALA A 104 -6.77 -1.10 10.05
CA ALA A 104 -7.60 -2.22 10.45
C ALA A 104 -9.08 -1.88 10.35
N VAL A 105 -9.84 -2.82 9.82
CA VAL A 105 -11.29 -2.76 9.70
C VAL A 105 -11.92 -4.03 10.23
N ARG A 106 -13.18 -3.92 10.63
CA ARG A 106 -14.03 -5.08 10.91
C ARG A 106 -14.98 -5.32 9.73
N ILE A 107 -14.95 -6.52 9.19
CA ILE A 107 -15.85 -6.95 8.11
C ILE A 107 -17.25 -7.15 8.69
N LYS A 108 -18.21 -6.43 8.16
CA LYS A 108 -19.65 -6.58 8.48
C LYS A 108 -20.31 -7.53 7.50
N LYS A 109 -19.91 -7.46 6.22
CA LYS A 109 -20.45 -8.28 5.15
C LYS A 109 -19.37 -8.51 4.08
N GLY A 110 -19.44 -9.67 3.42
CA GLY A 110 -18.52 -10.04 2.34
C GLY A 110 -17.23 -10.67 2.84
N GLN A 111 -16.23 -10.77 1.95
CA GLN A 111 -14.95 -11.42 2.21
C GLN A 111 -13.79 -10.63 1.65
N ILE A 112 -12.68 -10.61 2.39
CA ILE A 112 -11.42 -10.00 2.01
C ILE A 112 -10.32 -11.05 2.09
N ARG A 113 -9.59 -11.25 1.00
CA ARG A 113 -8.37 -12.06 0.96
C ARG A 113 -7.18 -11.19 1.35
N GLN A 114 -6.40 -11.59 2.34
CA GLN A 114 -5.29 -10.79 2.88
C GLN A 114 -4.10 -11.67 3.28
N PRO A 115 -3.38 -12.24 2.31
CA PRO A 115 -2.27 -13.18 2.60
C PRO A 115 -1.09 -12.50 3.30
N GLU A 116 -0.92 -11.19 3.10
CA GLU A 116 0.22 -10.40 3.58
C GLU A 116 -0.08 -9.64 4.89
N ALA A 117 -1.23 -9.91 5.53
CA ALA A 117 -1.63 -9.24 6.78
C ALA A 117 -0.87 -9.85 7.97
N LEU A 118 0.35 -9.36 8.21
CA LEU A 118 1.22 -9.80 9.31
C LEU A 118 0.91 -9.09 10.63
N GLY A 119 0.33 -7.90 10.59
CA GLY A 119 0.00 -7.08 11.76
C GLY A 119 -1.20 -7.55 12.56
N ILE A 120 -1.95 -8.55 12.07
CA ILE A 120 -3.09 -9.15 12.78
C ILE A 120 -2.92 -10.67 12.87
N SER A 121 -3.28 -11.24 14.03
CA SER A 121 -3.20 -12.69 14.26
C SER A 121 -4.26 -13.45 13.45
N ALA A 122 -4.08 -14.78 13.35
CA ALA A 122 -5.07 -15.64 12.70
C ALA A 122 -6.45 -15.55 13.40
N GLU A 123 -6.45 -15.49 14.74
CA GLU A 123 -7.67 -15.36 15.54
C GLU A 123 -8.43 -14.05 15.27
N LEU A 124 -7.72 -12.96 15.03
CA LEU A 124 -8.36 -11.68 14.64
C LEU A 124 -8.95 -11.77 13.24
N ARG A 125 -8.26 -12.43 12.31
CA ARG A 125 -8.79 -12.69 10.97
C ARG A 125 -10.07 -13.53 11.02
N ASP A 126 -10.08 -14.56 11.84
CA ASP A 126 -11.25 -15.43 12.05
C ASP A 126 -12.42 -14.67 12.70
N LYS A 127 -12.13 -13.67 13.51
CA LYS A 127 -13.12 -12.75 14.07
C LYS A 127 -13.59 -11.67 13.07
N GLY A 128 -13.12 -11.72 11.82
CA GLY A 128 -13.52 -10.82 10.75
C GLY A 128 -12.76 -9.48 10.73
N TYR A 129 -11.51 -9.43 11.22
CA TYR A 129 -10.66 -8.26 11.06
C TYR A 129 -9.84 -8.35 9.77
N ALA A 130 -9.65 -7.22 9.11
CA ALA A 130 -8.84 -7.12 7.90
C ALA A 130 -8.01 -5.84 7.88
N LEU A 131 -6.91 -5.86 7.10
CA LEU A 131 -6.06 -4.70 6.83
C LEU A 131 -6.31 -4.23 5.39
N LEU A 132 -6.79 -3.00 5.21
CA LEU A 132 -7.14 -2.47 3.89
C LEU A 132 -5.93 -2.29 2.95
N CYS A 133 -4.72 -2.11 3.51
CA CYS A 133 -3.50 -1.87 2.72
C CYS A 133 -2.98 -3.10 1.97
N VAL A 134 -3.34 -4.31 2.41
CA VAL A 134 -2.96 -5.60 1.80
C VAL A 134 -4.17 -6.52 1.57
N GLY A 135 -5.38 -5.97 1.68
CA GLY A 135 -6.64 -6.68 1.49
C GLY A 135 -7.14 -6.56 0.05
N PHE A 136 -7.54 -7.70 -0.53
CA PHE A 136 -8.19 -7.82 -1.82
C PHE A 136 -9.66 -8.20 -1.61
N PRO A 137 -10.62 -7.51 -2.22
CA PRO A 137 -12.02 -7.90 -2.12
C PRO A 137 -12.26 -9.16 -2.98
N THR A 138 -12.97 -10.15 -2.45
CA THR A 138 -13.40 -11.35 -3.20
C THR A 138 -14.91 -11.43 -3.36
N SER A 139 -15.60 -10.43 -2.87
CA SER A 139 -17.05 -10.21 -3.01
C SER A 139 -17.35 -8.75 -2.72
N ASP A 140 -18.60 -8.34 -2.83
CA ASP A 140 -19.03 -7.04 -2.30
C ASP A 140 -18.82 -7.02 -0.79
N VAL A 141 -18.15 -5.95 -0.29
CA VAL A 141 -17.67 -5.88 1.08
C VAL A 141 -18.22 -4.65 1.78
N GLU A 142 -18.68 -4.84 3.02
CA GLU A 142 -19.01 -3.76 3.95
C GLU A 142 -18.13 -3.87 5.18
N VAL A 143 -17.37 -2.80 5.47
CA VAL A 143 -16.39 -2.78 6.56
C VAL A 143 -16.54 -1.51 7.41
N GLU A 144 -16.02 -1.59 8.63
CA GLU A 144 -16.00 -0.48 9.58
C GLU A 144 -14.59 -0.29 10.12
N THR A 145 -14.05 0.95 10.05
CA THR A 145 -12.73 1.27 10.58
C THR A 145 -12.66 1.03 12.09
N GLN A 146 -11.52 0.57 12.57
CA GLN A 146 -11.29 0.28 13.99
C GLN A 146 -10.13 1.13 14.51
N ASP A 147 -10.17 1.46 15.79
CA ASP A 147 -9.06 2.10 16.47
C ASP A 147 -7.97 1.06 16.78
N GLU A 148 -6.69 1.47 16.69
CA GLU A 148 -5.55 0.57 16.94
C GLU A 148 -5.61 -0.05 18.34
N ASP A 149 -5.93 0.75 19.35
CA ASP A 149 -6.05 0.29 20.75
C ASP A 149 -7.15 -0.75 20.90
N GLU A 150 -8.26 -0.62 20.18
CA GLU A 150 -9.35 -1.59 20.20
C GLU A 150 -8.92 -2.92 19.58
N VAL A 151 -8.21 -2.89 18.47
CA VAL A 151 -7.70 -4.10 17.80
C VAL A 151 -6.66 -4.80 18.67
N MET A 152 -5.73 -4.04 19.26
CA MET A 152 -4.69 -4.57 20.13
C MET A 152 -5.25 -5.17 21.42
N SER A 153 -6.24 -4.55 22.04
CA SER A 153 -6.89 -5.08 23.25
C SER A 153 -7.59 -6.42 23.00
N LYS A 154 -8.18 -6.60 21.82
CA LYS A 154 -8.83 -7.86 21.43
C LYS A 154 -7.85 -8.96 21.03
N ALA A 155 -6.61 -8.62 20.66
CA ALA A 155 -5.52 -9.57 20.46
C ALA A 155 -5.00 -10.14 21.79
N THR A 156 -5.07 -9.37 22.88
CA THR A 156 -4.48 -9.73 24.18
C THR A 156 -5.39 -10.58 25.07
N ILE A 157 -6.67 -10.74 24.75
CA ILE A 157 -7.65 -11.49 25.58
C ILE A 157 -7.57 -13.03 25.32
N ILE A 158 -6.39 -13.58 25.03
CA ILE A 158 -6.17 -15.02 24.96
C ILE A 158 -5.10 -15.38 25.99
N VAL A 159 -5.50 -15.42 27.25
CA VAL A 159 -4.82 -16.13 28.33
C VAL A 159 -5.82 -17.06 29.01
#